data_80969f30535ed1a03476368d869d4a85
#
_entry.id   80969f30535ed1a03476368d869d4a85
#
_cell.length_a   1.000
_cell.length_b   1.000
_cell.length_c   1.000
_cell.angle_alpha   90.00
_cell.angle_beta   90.00
_cell.angle_gamma   90.00
#
_symmetry.space_group_name_H-M   'P 1'
#
loop_
_entity.id
_entity.type
_entity.pdbx_description
1 polymer ?
#
loop_
_entity_poly.entity_id
_entity_poly.type
_entity_poly.pdbx_seq_one_letter_code
_entity_poly.pdbx_strand_id
1 'polypeptide(L)'
;MLQEPKSSQNGVISPFHRKRTVSSVMLKFVKKTNLLNGLSMSRVLSLFLTVSIFAGCSQLPCKPPSYYSPDPAAPYTAEEVRVVTKNGYQLAGTLTLPVNFPRPFPAVVLITGSHPQNRDMAGSIKNPIGRYRPFRQIADALSCRGIAVLRMDDRGVGCSEGGDIANATIPERAEDIKAGIRYLKNRNEVDAERIGLIGISEGGNIGPMIASEDPTIRAIVIMAGSASTGRDILEWQVRYDTALIEGVSDEERSRILKQRMTAVEKWIAEADYMPWRKSFVEYNPLRIAHNVRCPVLILHGDRDAHVPVEHAHLLANEMRKGGNRDVTVKILADHNHLFLKDKDGRFTNKRYLKLLEHTNRLSDELLTTISDWIYSHLAS
;
A
#
# COMPACT_ATOMS: atom_id res chain seq x y z
N MET A 1 16.10 -70.66 32.99
CA MET A 1 15.35 -71.35 31.92
C MET A 1 14.50 -70.35 31.23
N LEU A 2 14.83 -70.17 29.97
CA LEU A 2 14.01 -69.80 28.80
C LEU A 2 13.83 -68.32 28.55
N GLN A 3 14.61 -67.78 27.72
CA GLN A 3 14.58 -67.60 26.26
C GLN A 3 13.89 -66.27 25.88
N GLU A 4 14.76 -65.35 25.42
CA GLU A 4 14.38 -64.20 24.55
C GLU A 4 13.90 -64.69 23.19
N PRO A 5 13.14 -63.85 22.48
CA PRO A 5 13.29 -63.76 21.06
C PRO A 5 13.55 -62.36 20.54
N LYS A 6 14.53 -62.32 19.74
CA LYS A 6 15.01 -61.48 18.62
C LYS A 6 14.23 -60.25 18.20
N SER A 7 15.03 -59.21 18.04
CA SER A 7 14.89 -57.96 17.31
C SER A 7 14.18 -58.05 15.96
N SER A 8 13.28 -57.10 15.69
CA SER A 8 12.92 -56.70 14.34
C SER A 8 13.12 -55.21 14.18
N GLN A 9 13.78 -54.90 13.08
CA GLN A 9 14.27 -53.59 12.68
C GLN A 9 13.14 -52.56 12.51
N ASN A 10 13.26 -51.42 13.17
CA ASN A 10 12.45 -50.24 12.91
C ASN A 10 13.01 -49.51 11.72
N GLY A 11 12.29 -49.54 10.60
CA GLY A 11 12.51 -48.69 9.45
C GLY A 11 12.13 -47.24 9.79
N VAL A 12 13.10 -46.36 9.72
CA VAL A 12 12.94 -44.90 9.78
C VAL A 12 12.20 -44.47 8.51
N ILE A 13 10.95 -44.12 8.64
CA ILE A 13 10.19 -43.45 7.57
C ILE A 13 10.49 -41.96 7.64
N SER A 14 11.25 -41.50 6.67
CA SER A 14 11.49 -40.11 6.37
C SER A 14 10.18 -39.39 5.99
N PRO A 15 9.88 -38.18 6.54
CA PRO A 15 8.76 -37.37 6.08
C PRO A 15 9.18 -36.48 4.92
N PHE A 16 9.43 -37.05 3.76
CA PHE A 16 9.49 -36.30 2.51
C PHE A 16 8.34 -36.76 1.64
N HIS A 17 7.25 -35.98 1.59
CA HIS A 17 6.39 -35.74 0.43
C HIS A 17 5.05 -35.14 0.85
N ARG A 18 4.92 -33.83 0.61
CA ARG A 18 3.76 -33.18 -0.03
C ARG A 18 3.81 -31.68 0.13
N LYS A 19 4.70 -31.04 -0.61
CA LYS A 19 4.46 -29.66 -1.04
C LYS A 19 3.90 -29.71 -2.46
N ARG A 20 2.60 -29.90 -2.60
CA ARG A 20 1.88 -29.49 -3.81
C ARG A 20 1.58 -28.01 -3.63
N THR A 21 2.44 -27.18 -4.17
CA THR A 21 2.30 -25.74 -4.25
C THR A 21 1.05 -25.38 -5.06
N VAL A 22 0.27 -24.43 -4.55
CA VAL A 22 -0.87 -23.76 -5.19
C VAL A 22 -0.55 -23.29 -6.63
N SER A 23 0.74 -23.07 -6.92
CA SER A 23 1.28 -22.74 -8.24
C SER A 23 0.95 -23.74 -9.35
N SER A 24 0.81 -25.04 -9.07
CA SER A 24 0.56 -26.04 -10.11
C SER A 24 -0.91 -26.12 -10.55
N VAL A 25 -1.83 -25.70 -9.69
CA VAL A 25 -3.28 -25.66 -9.99
C VAL A 25 -3.59 -24.41 -10.82
N MET A 26 -2.98 -23.26 -10.51
CA MET A 26 -3.14 -22.03 -11.29
C MET A 26 -2.53 -22.14 -12.69
N LEU A 27 -1.36 -22.76 -12.84
CA LEU A 27 -0.74 -22.94 -14.16
C LEU A 27 -1.57 -23.85 -15.09
N LYS A 28 -2.31 -24.82 -14.54
CA LYS A 28 -3.22 -25.67 -15.31
C LYS A 28 -4.50 -24.95 -15.72
N PHE A 29 -4.97 -23.99 -14.92
CA PHE A 29 -6.13 -23.17 -15.26
C PHE A 29 -5.83 -22.18 -16.39
N VAL A 30 -4.66 -21.54 -16.36
CA VAL A 30 -4.20 -20.63 -17.41
C VAL A 30 -3.98 -21.35 -18.75
N LYS A 31 -3.53 -22.61 -18.76
CA LYS A 31 -3.34 -23.38 -20.00
C LYS A 31 -4.63 -23.89 -20.62
N LYS A 32 -5.73 -23.97 -19.87
CA LYS A 32 -7.02 -24.50 -20.39
C LYS A 32 -7.93 -23.42 -20.99
N THR A 33 -7.60 -22.14 -20.81
CA THR A 33 -8.36 -20.99 -21.34
C THR A 33 -7.72 -20.34 -22.56
N ASN A 34 -6.62 -20.88 -23.09
CA ASN A 34 -5.90 -20.39 -24.28
C ASN A 34 -6.53 -20.80 -25.63
N LEU A 35 -7.84 -20.85 -25.68
CA LEU A 35 -8.56 -21.06 -26.96
C LEU A 35 -9.55 -19.93 -27.18
N LEU A 36 -9.03 -18.74 -27.51
CA LEU A 36 -9.70 -17.72 -28.32
C LEU A 36 -8.79 -16.47 -28.40
N ASN A 37 -8.24 -16.31 -29.57
CA ASN A 37 -7.52 -15.19 -30.16
C ASN A 37 -7.34 -13.88 -29.35
N GLY A 38 -6.11 -13.59 -28.99
CA GLY A 38 -5.46 -12.29 -29.27
C GLY A 38 -5.55 -11.19 -28.21
N LEU A 39 -6.40 -11.26 -27.17
CA LEU A 39 -6.43 -10.27 -26.09
C LEU A 39 -6.55 -10.99 -24.74
N SER A 40 -5.40 -11.24 -24.13
CA SER A 40 -5.32 -12.06 -22.94
C SER A 40 -6.05 -11.41 -21.73
N MET A 41 -6.88 -12.20 -21.08
CA MET A 41 -7.46 -11.98 -19.74
C MET A 41 -6.40 -11.58 -18.69
N SER A 42 -5.12 -11.70 -19.02
CA SER A 42 -3.98 -11.28 -18.19
C SER A 42 -3.97 -9.78 -17.90
N ARG A 43 -4.68 -8.94 -18.65
CA ARG A 43 -4.65 -7.48 -18.46
C ARG A 43 -5.61 -6.98 -17.38
N VAL A 44 -6.73 -7.62 -17.13
CA VAL A 44 -7.62 -7.29 -16.00
C VAL A 44 -7.11 -7.97 -14.73
N LEU A 45 -6.56 -9.17 -14.82
CA LEU A 45 -5.89 -9.84 -13.70
C LEU A 45 -4.46 -9.31 -13.46
N SER A 46 -3.81 -8.68 -14.43
CA SER A 46 -2.48 -8.07 -14.24
C SER A 46 -2.46 -6.85 -13.32
N LEU A 47 -3.60 -6.18 -13.11
CA LEU A 47 -3.69 -5.22 -12.02
C LEU A 47 -3.50 -5.89 -10.64
N PHE A 48 -3.77 -7.20 -10.54
CA PHE A 48 -3.71 -7.96 -9.28
C PHE A 48 -2.67 -9.10 -9.29
N LEU A 49 -1.97 -9.39 -10.39
CA LEU A 49 -1.17 -10.62 -10.53
C LEU A 49 0.35 -10.42 -10.63
N THR A 50 0.89 -9.23 -10.42
CA THR A 50 2.34 -9.01 -10.49
C THR A 50 3.10 -9.32 -9.18
N VAL A 51 2.51 -10.00 -8.20
CA VAL A 51 3.10 -10.11 -6.85
C VAL A 51 3.41 -11.54 -6.38
N SER A 52 3.26 -12.56 -7.19
CA SER A 52 3.46 -13.95 -6.70
C SER A 52 4.87 -14.53 -6.93
N ILE A 53 5.96 -13.79 -6.76
CA ILE A 53 7.33 -14.34 -6.80
C ILE A 53 8.15 -13.91 -5.57
N PHE A 54 7.59 -14.00 -4.36
CA PHE A 54 8.40 -13.84 -3.14
C PHE A 54 7.91 -14.72 -1.98
N ALA A 55 7.64 -15.99 -2.24
CA ALA A 55 7.49 -16.96 -1.16
C ALA A 55 8.71 -17.90 -1.17
N GLY A 56 9.68 -17.60 -0.33
CA GLY A 56 10.77 -18.53 -0.10
C GLY A 56 12.06 -17.88 0.37
N CYS A 57 12.05 -17.23 1.54
CA CYS A 57 13.30 -16.97 2.24
C CYS A 57 13.11 -17.34 3.72
N SER A 58 13.48 -18.58 4.06
CA SER A 58 13.50 -19.10 5.41
C SER A 58 14.78 -18.65 6.14
N GLN A 59 14.64 -17.94 7.26
CA GLN A 59 15.47 -18.01 8.46
C GLN A 59 16.96 -17.58 8.42
N LEU A 60 17.35 -16.67 7.57
CA LEU A 60 18.55 -15.87 7.87
C LEU A 60 18.11 -14.60 8.61
N PRO A 61 18.90 -14.10 9.61
CA PRO A 61 18.58 -12.83 10.25
C PRO A 61 18.42 -11.78 9.16
N CYS A 62 17.21 -11.23 9.06
CA CYS A 62 16.90 -10.30 7.99
C CYS A 62 17.72 -9.03 8.17
N LYS A 63 18.71 -8.85 7.30
CA LYS A 63 19.50 -7.64 7.25
C LYS A 63 18.81 -6.67 6.31
N PRO A 64 18.38 -5.49 6.81
CA PRO A 64 17.79 -4.49 5.95
C PRO A 64 18.76 -4.08 4.86
N PRO A 65 18.30 -3.88 3.63
CA PRO A 65 19.14 -3.43 2.54
C PRO A 65 19.82 -2.09 2.85
N SER A 66 21.08 -1.92 2.48
CA SER A 66 21.86 -0.69 2.69
C SER A 66 21.20 0.57 2.10
N TYR A 67 20.35 0.40 1.10
CA TYR A 67 19.61 1.52 0.49
C TYR A 67 18.52 2.12 1.37
N TYR A 68 18.23 1.55 2.55
CA TYR A 68 17.38 2.19 3.56
C TYR A 68 18.14 3.25 4.37
N SER A 69 19.47 3.21 4.36
CA SER A 69 20.29 4.23 5.02
C SER A 69 20.18 5.59 4.31
N PRO A 70 20.16 6.71 5.05
CA PRO A 70 20.17 8.05 4.47
C PRO A 70 21.50 8.32 3.73
N ASP A 71 21.48 9.39 2.94
CA ASP A 71 22.70 9.99 2.46
C ASP A 71 23.55 10.39 3.67
N PRO A 72 24.86 10.14 3.71
CA PRO A 72 25.75 10.57 4.79
C PRO A 72 25.69 12.08 5.09
N ALA A 73 25.35 12.91 4.10
CA ALA A 73 25.17 14.34 4.25
C ALA A 73 23.76 14.79 4.70
N ALA A 74 22.81 13.84 4.85
CA ALA A 74 21.46 14.16 5.23
C ALA A 74 21.40 14.76 6.66
N PRO A 75 20.60 15.83 6.91
CA PRO A 75 20.46 16.45 8.22
C PRO A 75 19.53 15.66 9.15
N TYR A 76 19.51 14.34 9.03
CA TYR A 76 18.76 13.41 9.88
C TYR A 76 19.48 12.06 9.95
N THR A 77 19.20 11.29 10.98
CA THR A 77 19.66 9.89 11.13
C THR A 77 18.54 8.93 10.76
N ALA A 78 18.89 7.70 10.46
CA ALA A 78 17.94 6.62 10.24
C ALA A 78 18.27 5.44 11.17
N GLU A 79 17.27 4.95 11.86
CA GLU A 79 17.33 3.85 12.80
C GLU A 79 16.47 2.70 12.30
N GLU A 80 17.03 1.47 12.24
CA GLU A 80 16.23 0.27 12.01
C GLU A 80 15.48 -0.10 13.29
N VAL A 81 14.15 -0.24 13.15
CA VAL A 81 13.26 -0.48 14.28
C VAL A 81 12.48 -1.78 14.11
N ARG A 82 12.04 -2.32 15.26
CA ARG A 82 11.10 -3.44 15.34
C ARG A 82 9.88 -2.99 16.11
N VAL A 83 8.73 -3.00 15.44
CA VAL A 83 7.45 -2.59 16.01
C VAL A 83 6.64 -3.84 16.33
N VAL A 84 6.32 -4.04 17.59
CA VAL A 84 5.53 -5.19 18.05
C VAL A 84 4.04 -4.89 17.89
N THR A 85 3.35 -5.70 17.12
CA THR A 85 1.89 -5.61 16.93
C THR A 85 1.15 -6.21 18.13
N LYS A 86 -0.16 -5.96 18.22
CA LYS A 86 -1.03 -6.54 19.26
C LYS A 86 -1.00 -8.07 19.27
N ASN A 87 -0.80 -8.69 18.11
CA ASN A 87 -0.73 -10.14 17.94
C ASN A 87 0.68 -10.71 18.14
N GLY A 88 1.65 -9.89 18.59
CA GLY A 88 3.02 -10.30 18.88
C GLY A 88 3.95 -10.36 17.67
N TYR A 89 3.52 -10.03 16.46
CA TYR A 89 4.39 -9.96 15.29
C TYR A 89 5.33 -8.76 15.39
N GLN A 90 6.54 -8.92 14.86
CA GLN A 90 7.49 -7.84 14.72
C GLN A 90 7.48 -7.29 13.30
N LEU A 91 7.07 -6.04 13.14
CA LEU A 91 7.18 -5.33 11.87
C LEU A 91 8.51 -4.59 11.82
N ALA A 92 9.26 -4.80 10.76
CA ALA A 92 10.49 -4.09 10.51
C ALA A 92 10.21 -2.71 9.94
N GLY A 93 10.95 -1.72 10.38
CA GLY A 93 10.78 -0.35 9.92
C GLY A 93 12.07 0.44 9.96
N THR A 94 12.00 1.64 9.42
CA THR A 94 13.02 2.68 9.56
C THR A 94 12.38 3.91 10.19
N LEU A 95 12.92 4.36 11.31
CA LEU A 95 12.60 5.65 11.91
C LEU A 95 13.68 6.66 11.50
N THR A 96 13.31 7.72 10.80
CA THR A 96 14.21 8.85 10.56
C THR A 96 14.02 9.90 11.64
N LEU A 97 15.12 10.38 12.21
CA LEU A 97 15.14 11.34 13.30
C LEU A 97 15.93 12.58 12.87
N PRO A 98 15.31 13.77 12.89
CA PRO A 98 15.99 15.03 12.56
C PRO A 98 17.24 15.27 13.42
N VAL A 99 18.24 15.95 12.85
CA VAL A 99 19.42 16.41 13.56
C VAL A 99 19.37 17.94 13.58
N ASN A 100 19.79 18.56 14.70
CA ASN A 100 19.81 20.02 14.89
C ASN A 100 18.43 20.71 14.94
N PHE A 101 17.39 19.96 15.33
CA PHE A 101 16.08 20.50 15.63
C PHE A 101 15.72 20.31 17.12
N PRO A 102 14.85 21.15 17.69
CA PRO A 102 14.38 20.99 19.07
C PRO A 102 13.63 19.64 19.26
N ARG A 103 13.89 18.98 20.39
CA ARG A 103 13.15 17.78 20.81
C ARG A 103 12.10 18.15 21.85
N PRO A 104 11.01 17.37 22.00
CA PRO A 104 10.64 16.20 21.20
C PRO A 104 10.10 16.57 19.82
N PHE A 105 10.35 15.73 18.80
CA PHE A 105 9.95 15.96 17.41
C PHE A 105 8.48 15.62 17.17
N PRO A 106 7.75 16.41 16.36
CA PRO A 106 6.54 15.89 15.72
C PRO A 106 6.89 14.69 14.85
N ALA A 107 5.95 13.76 14.67
CA ALA A 107 6.21 12.53 13.93
C ALA A 107 5.09 12.15 12.96
N VAL A 108 5.44 11.43 11.91
CA VAL A 108 4.51 10.91 10.91
C VAL A 108 4.73 9.41 10.70
N VAL A 109 3.63 8.65 10.57
CA VAL A 109 3.65 7.27 10.09
C VAL A 109 3.20 7.26 8.63
N LEU A 110 3.97 6.63 7.74
CA LEU A 110 3.59 6.42 6.34
C LEU A 110 2.85 5.09 6.18
N ILE A 111 1.74 5.09 5.42
CA ILE A 111 0.83 3.97 5.26
C ILE A 111 0.79 3.56 3.78
N THR A 112 1.22 2.35 3.49
CA THR A 112 1.30 1.77 2.14
C THR A 112 -0.08 1.55 1.51
N GLY A 113 -0.13 1.45 0.18
CA GLY A 113 -1.35 1.11 -0.58
C GLY A 113 -1.69 -0.39 -0.53
N SER A 114 -2.58 -0.82 -1.41
CA SER A 114 -2.91 -2.24 -1.62
C SER A 114 -1.68 -3.05 -2.02
N HIS A 115 -1.72 -4.35 -1.79
CA HIS A 115 -0.64 -5.31 -2.06
C HIS A 115 0.55 -5.25 -1.09
N PRO A 116 1.31 -6.36 -1.02
CA PRO A 116 2.51 -6.44 -0.20
C PRO A 116 3.56 -5.41 -0.62
N GLN A 117 3.88 -4.49 0.27
CA GLN A 117 4.83 -3.41 -0.01
C GLN A 117 5.88 -3.29 1.09
N ASN A 118 7.11 -2.99 0.68
CA ASN A 118 8.13 -2.63 1.63
C ASN A 118 7.95 -1.16 2.10
N ARG A 119 8.66 -0.78 3.14
CA ARG A 119 8.61 0.55 3.78
C ARG A 119 8.83 1.75 2.86
N ASP A 120 9.42 1.56 1.69
CA ASP A 120 9.68 2.60 0.71
C ASP A 120 8.66 2.61 -0.44
N MET A 121 7.72 1.63 -0.46
CA MET A 121 6.85 1.34 -1.60
C MET A 121 7.64 1.05 -2.88
N ALA A 122 8.82 0.47 -2.72
CA ALA A 122 9.68 0.10 -3.84
C ALA A 122 9.34 -1.30 -4.34
N GLY A 123 9.29 -1.46 -5.66
CA GLY A 123 9.29 -2.78 -6.29
C GLY A 123 10.66 -3.48 -6.19
N SER A 124 10.89 -4.52 -6.98
CA SER A 124 12.20 -5.19 -7.01
C SER A 124 13.31 -4.26 -7.50
N ILE A 125 14.49 -4.32 -6.86
CA ILE A 125 15.68 -3.52 -7.24
C ILE A 125 16.11 -3.78 -8.70
N LYS A 126 15.81 -4.98 -9.23
CA LYS A 126 16.11 -5.35 -10.62
C LYS A 126 15.11 -4.79 -11.64
N ASN A 127 14.02 -4.19 -11.17
CA ASN A 127 12.98 -3.60 -11.99
C ASN A 127 13.07 -2.06 -11.85
N PRO A 128 12.86 -1.24 -12.90
CA PRO A 128 12.79 0.23 -12.81
C PRO A 128 11.89 0.73 -11.67
N ILE A 129 10.77 0.04 -11.38
CA ILE A 129 9.89 0.31 -10.24
C ILE A 129 10.66 0.28 -8.91
N GLY A 130 11.68 -0.58 -8.75
CA GLY A 130 12.49 -0.66 -7.54
C GLY A 130 13.36 0.55 -7.26
N ARG A 131 13.55 1.43 -8.24
CA ARG A 131 14.23 2.72 -8.07
C ARG A 131 13.28 3.81 -7.58
N TYR A 132 11.98 3.68 -7.86
CA TYR A 132 10.94 4.58 -7.38
C TYR A 132 10.61 4.23 -5.94
N ARG A 133 10.93 5.12 -5.03
CA ARG A 133 10.78 4.97 -3.57
C ARG A 133 10.08 6.20 -3.00
N PRO A 134 8.79 6.33 -3.24
CA PRO A 134 8.06 7.55 -2.87
C PRO A 134 8.11 7.81 -1.36
N PHE A 135 7.97 6.79 -0.53
CA PHE A 135 8.00 6.96 0.91
C PHE A 135 9.38 7.36 1.45
N ARG A 136 10.45 6.90 0.81
CA ARG A 136 11.78 7.40 1.12
C ARG A 136 11.87 8.91 0.86
N GLN A 137 11.41 9.37 -0.30
CA GLN A 137 11.48 10.78 -0.69
C GLN A 137 10.62 11.67 0.21
N ILE A 138 9.43 11.19 0.62
CA ILE A 138 8.58 11.91 1.58
C ILE A 138 9.27 11.98 2.95
N ALA A 139 9.86 10.88 3.40
CA ALA A 139 10.58 10.86 4.68
C ALA A 139 11.80 11.79 4.67
N ASP A 140 12.57 11.80 3.57
CA ASP A 140 13.71 12.70 3.39
C ASP A 140 13.24 14.17 3.48
N ALA A 141 12.17 14.54 2.76
CA ALA A 141 11.63 15.90 2.75
C ALA A 141 11.12 16.37 4.13
N LEU A 142 10.44 15.48 4.87
CA LEU A 142 9.91 15.80 6.20
C LEU A 142 11.02 15.85 7.26
N SER A 143 11.96 14.90 7.22
CA SER A 143 13.04 14.84 8.22
C SER A 143 14.03 16.01 8.08
N CYS A 144 14.23 16.52 6.88
CA CYS A 144 14.97 17.77 6.64
C CYS A 144 14.27 19.02 7.24
N ARG A 145 13.03 18.90 7.68
CA ARG A 145 12.22 19.98 8.27
C ARG A 145 11.88 19.75 9.75
N GLY A 146 12.58 18.84 10.41
CA GLY A 146 12.41 18.63 11.84
C GLY A 146 11.29 17.64 12.22
N ILE A 147 10.78 16.85 11.28
CA ILE A 147 9.70 15.89 11.51
C ILE A 147 10.27 14.48 11.47
N ALA A 148 10.08 13.69 12.53
CA ALA A 148 10.43 12.28 12.55
C ALA A 148 9.48 11.48 11.67
N VAL A 149 9.99 10.45 10.95
CA VAL A 149 9.13 9.64 10.06
C VAL A 149 9.36 8.15 10.28
N LEU A 150 8.28 7.44 10.59
CA LEU A 150 8.25 5.99 10.67
C LEU A 150 7.70 5.40 9.38
N ARG A 151 8.48 4.52 8.77
CA ARG A 151 8.11 3.70 7.61
C ARG A 151 8.28 2.24 7.97
N MET A 152 7.26 1.41 7.76
CA MET A 152 7.29 -0.02 8.09
C MET A 152 7.11 -0.87 6.83
N ASP A 153 7.81 -2.01 6.77
CA ASP A 153 7.47 -3.06 5.83
C ASP A 153 6.12 -3.66 6.26
N ASP A 154 5.23 -3.91 5.31
CA ASP A 154 3.98 -4.61 5.59
C ASP A 154 4.25 -5.98 6.22
N ARG A 155 3.28 -6.54 6.98
CA ARG A 155 3.38 -7.89 7.53
C ARG A 155 3.75 -8.91 6.45
N GLY A 156 4.68 -9.80 6.74
CA GLY A 156 5.17 -10.82 5.81
C GLY A 156 6.01 -10.29 4.63
N VAL A 157 6.34 -8.99 4.62
CA VAL A 157 7.14 -8.35 3.58
C VAL A 157 8.49 -7.91 4.14
N GLY A 158 9.53 -7.98 3.32
CA GLY A 158 10.86 -7.54 3.70
C GLY A 158 11.37 -8.27 4.94
N CYS A 159 11.57 -7.52 6.02
CA CYS A 159 12.01 -8.05 7.31
C CYS A 159 10.88 -8.12 8.35
N SER A 160 9.62 -7.90 7.97
CA SER A 160 8.46 -8.01 8.84
C SER A 160 7.97 -9.45 8.97
N GLU A 161 7.52 -9.80 10.17
CA GLU A 161 6.81 -11.04 10.47
C GLU A 161 5.30 -10.89 10.17
N GLY A 162 4.50 -11.89 10.55
CA GLY A 162 3.04 -11.77 10.61
C GLY A 162 2.28 -12.37 9.45
N GLY A 163 2.93 -13.21 8.64
CA GLY A 163 2.29 -14.01 7.60
C GLY A 163 2.02 -13.21 6.32
N ASP A 164 1.06 -13.66 5.52
CA ASP A 164 0.77 -13.09 4.21
C ASP A 164 -0.19 -11.90 4.34
N ILE A 165 0.28 -10.71 3.98
CA ILE A 165 -0.54 -9.47 3.93
C ILE A 165 -1.75 -9.62 3.00
N ALA A 166 -1.68 -10.47 1.98
CA ALA A 166 -2.80 -10.72 1.07
C ALA A 166 -4.03 -11.33 1.78
N ASN A 167 -3.84 -11.86 2.99
CA ASN A 167 -4.91 -12.37 3.85
C ASN A 167 -5.30 -11.41 4.97
N ALA A 168 -4.62 -10.25 5.12
CA ALA A 168 -4.93 -9.27 6.15
C ALA A 168 -6.05 -8.34 5.71
N THR A 169 -7.11 -8.25 6.48
CA THR A 169 -8.21 -7.31 6.27
C THR A 169 -7.74 -5.86 6.43
N ILE A 170 -8.49 -4.89 5.89
CA ILE A 170 -8.21 -3.46 6.08
C ILE A 170 -8.13 -3.08 7.58
N PRO A 171 -9.05 -3.54 8.47
CA PRO A 171 -8.91 -3.30 9.91
C PRO A 171 -7.64 -3.90 10.53
N GLU A 172 -7.21 -5.10 10.12
CA GLU A 172 -5.97 -5.70 10.62
C GLU A 172 -4.74 -4.91 10.17
N ARG A 173 -4.75 -4.38 8.96
CA ARG A 173 -3.70 -3.47 8.48
C ARG A 173 -3.70 -2.15 9.28
N ALA A 174 -4.87 -1.63 9.64
CA ALA A 174 -4.97 -0.47 10.53
C ALA A 174 -4.36 -0.77 11.92
N GLU A 175 -4.55 -1.97 12.48
CA GLU A 175 -3.93 -2.37 13.75
C GLU A 175 -2.40 -2.43 13.67
N ASP A 176 -1.81 -2.81 12.53
CA ASP A 176 -0.37 -2.74 12.30
C ASP A 176 0.14 -1.28 12.36
N ILE A 177 -0.57 -0.36 11.73
CA ILE A 177 -0.24 1.07 11.76
C ILE A 177 -0.40 1.64 13.18
N LYS A 178 -1.47 1.27 13.89
CA LYS A 178 -1.65 1.64 15.31
C LYS A 178 -0.51 1.12 16.19
N ALA A 179 0.10 -0.02 15.89
CA ALA A 179 1.31 -0.47 16.58
C ALA A 179 2.49 0.50 16.33
N GLY A 180 2.66 0.98 15.10
CA GLY A 180 3.65 2.02 14.77
C GLY A 180 3.41 3.33 15.53
N ILE A 181 2.14 3.76 15.64
CA ILE A 181 1.76 4.94 16.43
C ILE A 181 2.12 4.74 17.91
N ARG A 182 1.78 3.60 18.51
CA ARG A 182 2.15 3.28 19.90
C ARG A 182 3.67 3.26 20.08
N TYR A 183 4.41 2.72 19.11
CA TYR A 183 5.86 2.73 19.13
C TYR A 183 6.40 4.15 19.18
N LEU A 184 5.90 5.05 18.34
CA LEU A 184 6.32 6.46 18.34
C LEU A 184 5.97 7.17 19.65
N LYS A 185 4.76 6.96 20.20
CA LYS A 185 4.34 7.56 21.49
C LYS A 185 5.23 7.15 22.66
N ASN A 186 5.91 6.02 22.58
CA ASN A 186 6.83 5.52 23.62
C ASN A 186 8.29 5.94 23.39
N ARG A 187 8.58 6.77 22.39
CA ARG A 187 9.94 7.28 22.13
C ARG A 187 10.14 8.64 22.80
N ASN A 188 11.21 8.77 23.56
CA ASN A 188 11.56 10.05 24.23
C ASN A 188 11.88 11.18 23.23
N GLU A 189 12.29 10.85 22.01
CA GLU A 189 12.61 11.82 20.96
C GLU A 189 11.36 12.34 20.25
N VAL A 190 10.20 11.69 20.42
CA VAL A 190 8.95 12.00 19.71
C VAL A 190 7.94 12.64 20.63
N ASP A 191 7.25 13.67 20.16
CA ASP A 191 6.12 14.27 20.85
C ASP A 191 4.86 13.42 20.60
N ALA A 192 4.38 12.76 21.63
CA ALA A 192 3.22 11.90 21.57
C ALA A 192 1.90 12.60 21.17
N GLU A 193 1.83 13.94 21.38
CA GLU A 193 0.67 14.75 21.05
C GLU A 193 0.73 15.35 19.63
N ARG A 194 1.86 15.14 18.91
CA ARG A 194 2.07 15.68 17.55
C ARG A 194 2.37 14.59 16.54
N ILE A 195 1.45 13.62 16.43
CA ILE A 195 1.56 12.50 15.49
C ILE A 195 0.55 12.67 14.35
N GLY A 196 1.07 12.61 13.11
CA GLY A 196 0.29 12.62 11.87
C GLY A 196 0.42 11.31 11.08
N LEU A 197 -0.46 11.15 10.08
CA LEU A 197 -0.46 10.01 9.17
C LEU A 197 -0.41 10.49 7.72
N ILE A 198 0.32 9.78 6.87
CA ILE A 198 0.29 9.98 5.42
C ILE A 198 0.04 8.62 4.77
N GLY A 199 -1.07 8.47 4.03
CA GLY A 199 -1.41 7.22 3.37
C GLY A 199 -1.66 7.40 1.88
N ILE A 200 -1.27 6.41 1.07
CA ILE A 200 -1.51 6.39 -0.37
C ILE A 200 -2.46 5.26 -0.75
N SER A 201 -3.40 5.53 -1.69
CA SER A 201 -4.34 4.53 -2.21
C SER A 201 -5.14 3.89 -1.05
N GLU A 202 -5.08 2.58 -0.83
CA GLU A 202 -5.70 1.93 0.33
C GLU A 202 -5.19 2.49 1.67
N GLY A 203 -3.90 2.86 1.76
CA GLY A 203 -3.35 3.57 2.92
C GLY A 203 -4.01 4.93 3.16
N GLY A 204 -4.43 5.59 2.08
CA GLY A 204 -5.25 6.80 2.13
C GLY A 204 -6.67 6.59 2.67
N ASN A 205 -7.12 5.33 2.76
CA ASN A 205 -8.38 4.95 3.40
C ASN A 205 -8.15 4.46 4.85
N ILE A 206 -6.99 3.83 5.12
CA ILE A 206 -6.60 3.37 6.47
C ILE A 206 -6.32 4.56 7.39
N GLY A 207 -5.67 5.62 6.91
CA GLY A 207 -5.40 6.82 7.70
C GLY A 207 -6.66 7.44 8.30
N PRO A 208 -7.69 7.75 7.50
CA PRO A 208 -9.00 8.19 8.00
C PRO A 208 -9.67 7.23 8.97
N MET A 209 -9.58 5.90 8.76
CA MET A 209 -10.12 4.90 9.70
C MET A 209 -9.49 5.09 11.09
N ILE A 210 -8.16 5.17 11.16
CA ILE A 210 -7.45 5.34 12.42
C ILE A 210 -7.81 6.69 13.06
N ALA A 211 -7.81 7.78 12.28
CA ALA A 211 -8.11 9.12 12.79
C ALA A 211 -9.56 9.30 13.25
N SER A 212 -10.50 8.51 12.70
CA SER A 212 -11.89 8.52 13.17
C SER A 212 -12.08 7.83 14.53
N GLU A 213 -11.14 6.97 14.92
CA GLU A 213 -11.17 6.19 16.15
C GLU A 213 -10.20 6.73 17.23
N ASP A 214 -9.11 7.39 16.83
CA ASP A 214 -8.08 7.94 17.71
C ASP A 214 -8.00 9.47 17.58
N PRO A 215 -8.61 10.25 18.50
CA PRO A 215 -8.60 11.71 18.47
C PRO A 215 -7.21 12.31 18.77
N THR A 216 -6.23 11.51 19.14
CA THR A 216 -4.85 11.98 19.33
C THR A 216 -4.08 12.10 18.03
N ILE A 217 -4.62 11.60 16.90
CA ILE A 217 -4.06 11.84 15.58
C ILE A 217 -4.27 13.30 15.20
N ARG A 218 -3.16 14.02 15.06
CA ARG A 218 -3.16 15.48 14.93
C ARG A 218 -3.46 15.98 13.52
N ALA A 219 -3.05 15.23 12.50
CA ALA A 219 -3.26 15.57 11.09
C ALA A 219 -3.13 14.36 10.18
N ILE A 220 -3.83 14.33 9.05
CA ILE A 220 -3.69 13.26 8.04
C ILE A 220 -3.53 13.81 6.63
N VAL A 221 -2.70 13.14 5.82
CA VAL A 221 -2.60 13.36 4.38
C VAL A 221 -3.11 12.13 3.65
N ILE A 222 -4.10 12.32 2.81
CA ILE A 222 -4.71 11.29 1.96
C ILE A 222 -4.19 11.49 0.53
N MET A 223 -3.42 10.53 0.03
CA MET A 223 -2.88 10.54 -1.32
C MET A 223 -3.63 9.52 -2.17
N ALA A 224 -4.38 9.96 -3.17
CA ALA A 224 -5.15 9.11 -4.09
C ALA A 224 -6.06 8.09 -3.37
N GLY A 225 -6.71 8.51 -2.27
CA GLY A 225 -7.67 7.69 -1.52
C GLY A 225 -9.00 7.54 -2.23
N SER A 226 -9.65 6.38 -2.07
CA SER A 226 -10.97 6.13 -2.66
C SER A 226 -12.11 6.66 -1.79
N ALA A 227 -13.17 7.16 -2.44
CA ALA A 227 -14.45 7.46 -1.82
C ALA A 227 -15.51 6.37 -2.05
N SER A 228 -15.20 5.35 -2.84
CA SER A 228 -16.11 4.26 -3.20
C SER A 228 -15.63 2.93 -2.64
N THR A 229 -16.52 1.96 -2.60
CA THR A 229 -16.18 0.58 -2.23
C THR A 229 -15.21 -0.05 -3.24
N GLY A 230 -14.54 -1.12 -2.86
CA GLY A 230 -13.67 -1.85 -3.78
C GLY A 230 -14.43 -2.40 -4.99
N ARG A 231 -15.71 -2.80 -4.84
CA ARG A 231 -16.57 -3.18 -5.97
C ARG A 231 -16.66 -2.05 -6.98
N ASP A 232 -17.08 -0.86 -6.54
CA ASP A 232 -17.30 0.30 -7.42
C ASP A 232 -16.01 0.72 -8.12
N ILE A 233 -14.88 0.65 -7.43
CA ILE A 233 -13.55 0.93 -8.00
C ILE A 233 -13.21 -0.05 -9.12
N LEU A 234 -13.39 -1.35 -8.90
CA LEU A 234 -13.10 -2.36 -9.93
C LEU A 234 -13.99 -2.20 -11.16
N GLU A 235 -15.28 -1.92 -10.95
CA GLU A 235 -16.20 -1.67 -12.06
C GLU A 235 -15.83 -0.41 -12.83
N TRP A 236 -15.48 0.66 -12.13
CA TRP A 236 -15.01 1.90 -12.76
C TRP A 236 -13.73 1.67 -13.57
N GLN A 237 -12.72 1.00 -13.02
CA GLN A 237 -11.48 0.68 -13.70
C GLN A 237 -11.72 -0.09 -15.01
N VAL A 238 -12.61 -1.09 -14.96
CA VAL A 238 -12.97 -1.87 -16.16
C VAL A 238 -13.61 -1.01 -17.22
N ARG A 239 -14.54 -0.12 -16.83
CA ARG A 239 -15.19 0.82 -17.78
C ARG A 239 -14.18 1.80 -18.36
N TYR A 240 -13.36 2.40 -17.51
CA TYR A 240 -12.33 3.35 -17.90
C TYR A 240 -11.32 2.73 -18.87
N ASP A 241 -10.73 1.60 -18.53
CA ASP A 241 -9.76 0.91 -19.37
C ASP A 241 -10.38 0.42 -20.70
N THR A 242 -11.66 0.02 -20.67
CA THR A 242 -12.34 -0.43 -21.89
C THR A 242 -12.65 0.74 -22.83
N ALA A 243 -13.01 1.89 -22.29
CA ALA A 243 -13.26 3.11 -23.08
C ALA A 243 -11.99 3.57 -23.84
N LEU A 244 -10.81 3.32 -23.26
CA LEU A 244 -9.51 3.72 -23.84
C LEU A 244 -8.97 2.76 -24.91
N ILE A 245 -9.66 1.66 -25.24
CA ILE A 245 -9.22 0.73 -26.29
C ILE A 245 -9.45 1.39 -27.65
N GLU A 246 -8.39 1.57 -28.40
CA GLU A 246 -8.43 2.12 -29.75
C GLU A 246 -8.57 1.02 -30.81
N GLY A 247 -9.14 1.36 -31.98
CA GLY A 247 -9.19 0.48 -33.16
C GLY A 247 -10.23 -0.64 -33.08
N VAL A 248 -11.21 -0.56 -32.15
CA VAL A 248 -12.31 -1.52 -32.04
C VAL A 248 -13.65 -0.84 -32.33
N SER A 249 -14.62 -1.58 -32.88
CA SER A 249 -16.00 -1.08 -33.05
C SER A 249 -16.72 -0.95 -31.70
N ASP A 250 -17.86 -0.25 -31.68
CA ASP A 250 -18.67 -0.10 -30.46
C ASP A 250 -19.27 -1.44 -30.01
N GLU A 251 -19.63 -2.31 -30.95
CA GLU A 251 -20.09 -3.68 -30.64
C GLU A 251 -18.99 -4.51 -30.00
N GLU A 252 -17.79 -4.43 -30.55
CA GLU A 252 -16.63 -5.14 -29.99
C GLU A 252 -16.25 -4.57 -28.62
N ARG A 253 -16.28 -3.24 -28.44
CA ARG A 253 -16.07 -2.59 -27.14
C ARG A 253 -17.08 -3.05 -26.11
N SER A 254 -18.37 -3.11 -26.49
CA SER A 254 -19.46 -3.59 -25.62
C SER A 254 -19.26 -5.05 -25.22
N ARG A 255 -18.80 -5.88 -26.16
CA ARG A 255 -18.49 -7.30 -25.90
C ARG A 255 -17.33 -7.43 -24.90
N ILE A 256 -16.26 -6.66 -25.10
CA ILE A 256 -15.09 -6.64 -24.21
C ILE A 256 -15.51 -6.17 -22.81
N LEU A 257 -16.31 -5.09 -22.73
CA LEU A 257 -16.81 -4.60 -21.44
C LEU A 257 -17.60 -5.65 -20.69
N LYS A 258 -18.58 -6.29 -21.35
CA LYS A 258 -19.38 -7.36 -20.75
C LYS A 258 -18.52 -8.51 -20.22
N GLN A 259 -17.53 -8.95 -21.02
CA GLN A 259 -16.61 -10.03 -20.61
C GLN A 259 -15.78 -9.64 -19.39
N ARG A 260 -15.25 -8.41 -19.35
CA ARG A 260 -14.45 -7.91 -18.22
C ARG A 260 -15.30 -7.72 -16.96
N MET A 261 -16.53 -7.21 -17.09
CA MET A 261 -17.47 -7.09 -15.97
C MET A 261 -17.83 -8.44 -15.37
N THR A 262 -18.08 -9.46 -16.21
CA THR A 262 -18.29 -10.84 -15.75
C THR A 262 -17.08 -11.36 -14.96
N ALA A 263 -15.85 -11.02 -15.36
CA ALA A 263 -14.65 -11.41 -14.63
C ALA A 263 -14.55 -10.71 -13.26
N VAL A 264 -14.96 -9.45 -13.17
CA VAL A 264 -15.04 -8.71 -11.89
C VAL A 264 -16.08 -9.36 -10.96
N GLU A 265 -17.28 -9.65 -11.47
CA GLU A 265 -18.33 -10.31 -10.67
C GLU A 265 -17.88 -11.67 -10.14
N LYS A 266 -17.20 -12.47 -10.96
CA LYS A 266 -16.63 -13.74 -10.52
C LYS A 266 -15.57 -13.54 -9.44
N TRP A 267 -14.68 -12.54 -9.61
CA TRP A 267 -13.66 -12.21 -8.63
C TRP A 267 -14.27 -11.77 -7.29
N ILE A 268 -15.37 -10.99 -7.34
CA ILE A 268 -16.10 -10.56 -6.14
C ILE A 268 -16.81 -11.74 -5.48
N ALA A 269 -17.45 -12.63 -6.25
CA ALA A 269 -18.12 -13.81 -5.71
C ALA A 269 -17.15 -14.77 -4.98
N GLU A 270 -15.87 -14.75 -5.33
CA GLU A 270 -14.82 -15.51 -4.65
C GLU A 270 -14.23 -14.78 -3.43
N ALA A 271 -14.72 -13.59 -3.09
CA ALA A 271 -14.15 -12.74 -2.02
C ALA A 271 -14.25 -13.38 -0.64
N ASP A 272 -15.29 -14.15 -0.36
CA ASP A 272 -15.50 -14.83 0.93
C ASP A 272 -14.37 -15.79 1.33
N TYR A 273 -13.60 -16.28 0.35
CA TYR A 273 -12.47 -17.16 0.60
C TYR A 273 -11.15 -16.44 0.84
N MET A 274 -11.14 -15.09 0.76
CA MET A 274 -9.93 -14.27 0.93
C MET A 274 -10.22 -13.04 1.79
N PRO A 275 -9.79 -13.01 3.06
CA PRO A 275 -10.15 -11.97 4.02
C PRO A 275 -9.89 -10.54 3.52
N TRP A 276 -8.71 -10.28 2.93
CA TRP A 276 -8.43 -8.96 2.34
C TRP A 276 -9.44 -8.58 1.26
N ARG A 277 -9.74 -9.51 0.33
CA ARG A 277 -10.63 -9.25 -0.80
C ARG A 277 -12.03 -8.89 -0.34
N LYS A 278 -12.57 -9.67 0.62
CA LYS A 278 -13.87 -9.38 1.25
C LYS A 278 -13.87 -8.00 1.90
N SER A 279 -12.88 -7.75 2.73
CA SER A 279 -12.73 -6.46 3.41
C SER A 279 -12.63 -5.30 2.42
N PHE A 280 -11.86 -5.45 1.32
CA PHE A 280 -11.73 -4.44 0.28
C PHE A 280 -13.05 -4.16 -0.45
N VAL A 281 -13.79 -5.21 -0.82
CA VAL A 281 -15.08 -5.09 -1.53
C VAL A 281 -16.14 -4.41 -0.67
N GLU A 282 -16.17 -4.70 0.63
CA GLU A 282 -17.21 -4.23 1.56
C GLU A 282 -16.87 -2.89 2.24
N TYR A 283 -15.60 -2.51 2.27
CA TYR A 283 -15.18 -1.27 2.95
C TYR A 283 -15.82 -0.04 2.32
N ASN A 284 -16.47 0.77 3.14
CA ASN A 284 -17.11 2.03 2.70
C ASN A 284 -16.34 3.25 3.25
N PRO A 285 -15.51 3.91 2.44
CA PRO A 285 -14.68 5.03 2.87
C PRO A 285 -15.48 6.24 3.35
N LEU A 286 -16.65 6.53 2.75
CA LEU A 286 -17.45 7.71 3.10
C LEU A 286 -18.04 7.62 4.51
N ARG A 287 -18.43 6.41 4.96
CA ARG A 287 -18.90 6.22 6.35
C ARG A 287 -17.82 6.57 7.36
N ILE A 288 -16.58 6.28 7.04
CA ILE A 288 -15.42 6.60 7.88
C ILE A 288 -15.08 8.08 7.79
N ALA A 289 -15.04 8.65 6.57
CA ALA A 289 -14.73 10.05 6.31
C ALA A 289 -15.64 11.00 7.12
N HIS A 290 -16.92 10.66 7.25
CA HIS A 290 -17.88 11.42 8.06
C HIS A 290 -17.44 11.67 9.51
N ASN A 291 -16.63 10.78 10.07
CA ASN A 291 -16.22 10.83 11.47
C ASN A 291 -14.82 11.41 11.70
N VAL A 292 -14.08 11.76 10.65
CA VAL A 292 -12.74 12.36 10.77
C VAL A 292 -12.85 13.80 11.25
N ARG A 293 -12.09 14.17 12.30
CA ARG A 293 -12.15 15.50 12.94
C ARG A 293 -10.84 16.28 12.89
N CYS A 294 -9.70 15.59 12.76
CA CYS A 294 -8.42 16.26 12.63
C CYS A 294 -8.28 16.98 11.28
N PRO A 295 -7.36 17.93 11.12
CA PRO A 295 -6.96 18.51 9.85
C PRO A 295 -6.64 17.47 8.79
N VAL A 296 -7.10 17.69 7.54
CA VAL A 296 -6.93 16.77 6.43
C VAL A 296 -6.42 17.48 5.18
N LEU A 297 -5.35 16.96 4.60
CA LEU A 297 -4.94 17.28 3.23
C LEU A 297 -5.26 16.10 2.32
N ILE A 298 -6.03 16.35 1.26
CA ILE A 298 -6.34 15.36 0.22
C ILE A 298 -5.60 15.74 -1.05
N LEU A 299 -4.72 14.86 -1.51
CA LEU A 299 -3.94 15.00 -2.73
C LEU A 299 -4.39 13.99 -3.76
N HIS A 300 -4.61 14.41 -5.00
CA HIS A 300 -4.98 13.52 -6.10
C HIS A 300 -4.36 13.99 -7.41
N GLY A 301 -3.96 13.06 -8.27
CA GLY A 301 -3.51 13.38 -9.62
C GLY A 301 -4.70 13.41 -10.59
N ASP A 302 -4.76 14.39 -11.49
CA ASP A 302 -5.83 14.49 -12.49
C ASP A 302 -5.73 13.43 -13.60
N ARG A 303 -4.63 12.68 -13.64
CA ARG A 303 -4.37 11.56 -14.56
C ARG A 303 -4.41 10.20 -13.85
N ASP A 304 -5.08 10.14 -12.71
CA ASP A 304 -5.23 8.87 -11.98
C ASP A 304 -6.19 7.93 -12.71
N ALA A 305 -5.65 6.79 -13.17
CA ALA A 305 -6.41 5.74 -13.86
C ALA A 305 -6.81 4.57 -12.92
N HIS A 306 -6.56 4.70 -11.61
CA HIS A 306 -6.92 3.68 -10.62
C HIS A 306 -8.06 4.14 -9.71
N VAL A 307 -8.05 5.42 -9.35
CA VAL A 307 -9.07 6.04 -8.49
C VAL A 307 -9.53 7.33 -9.16
N PRO A 308 -10.83 7.51 -9.43
CA PRO A 308 -11.36 8.74 -10.03
C PRO A 308 -10.95 9.97 -9.22
N VAL A 309 -10.50 11.02 -9.90
CA VAL A 309 -10.06 12.27 -9.26
C VAL A 309 -11.17 12.93 -8.44
N GLU A 310 -12.43 12.74 -8.82
CA GLU A 310 -13.63 13.22 -8.13
C GLU A 310 -13.72 12.68 -6.70
N HIS A 311 -13.08 11.54 -6.40
CA HIS A 311 -13.07 10.94 -5.07
C HIS A 311 -12.40 11.85 -4.03
N ALA A 312 -11.44 12.68 -4.41
CA ALA A 312 -10.87 13.69 -3.53
C ALA A 312 -11.94 14.67 -3.00
N HIS A 313 -12.83 15.13 -3.88
CA HIS A 313 -13.91 16.04 -3.50
C HIS A 313 -15.03 15.33 -2.74
N LEU A 314 -15.34 14.08 -3.08
CA LEU A 314 -16.35 13.29 -2.36
C LEU A 314 -15.93 13.05 -0.91
N LEU A 315 -14.67 12.65 -0.67
CA LEU A 315 -14.12 12.50 0.68
C LEU A 315 -14.17 13.81 1.46
N ALA A 316 -13.69 14.91 0.85
CA ALA A 316 -13.70 16.22 1.49
C ALA A 316 -15.11 16.69 1.86
N ASN A 317 -16.05 16.52 0.96
CA ASN A 317 -17.45 16.91 1.20
C ASN A 317 -18.06 16.10 2.34
N GLU A 318 -17.77 14.79 2.41
CA GLU A 318 -18.30 13.96 3.48
C GLU A 318 -17.70 14.29 4.84
N MET A 319 -16.37 14.57 4.90
CA MET A 319 -15.71 15.06 6.11
C MET A 319 -16.32 16.38 6.59
N ARG A 320 -16.58 17.33 5.66
CA ARG A 320 -17.21 18.61 5.98
C ARG A 320 -18.64 18.45 6.48
N LYS A 321 -19.44 17.56 5.88
CA LYS A 321 -20.79 17.21 6.37
C LYS A 321 -20.74 16.63 7.79
N GLY A 322 -19.69 15.85 8.10
CA GLY A 322 -19.41 15.36 9.45
C GLY A 322 -19.03 16.46 10.43
N GLY A 323 -18.78 17.69 9.98
CA GLY A 323 -18.41 18.83 10.82
C GLY A 323 -16.90 19.17 10.82
N ASN A 324 -16.08 18.48 10.02
CA ASN A 324 -14.68 18.84 9.89
C ASN A 324 -14.52 20.14 9.08
N ARG A 325 -13.95 21.18 9.68
CA ARG A 325 -13.77 22.49 9.05
C ARG A 325 -12.38 22.70 8.44
N ASP A 326 -11.45 21.79 8.69
CA ASP A 326 -10.07 21.85 8.22
C ASP A 326 -9.78 20.72 7.23
N VAL A 327 -10.34 20.88 6.02
CA VAL A 327 -10.16 19.91 4.93
C VAL A 327 -9.71 20.65 3.68
N THR A 328 -8.47 20.44 3.30
CA THR A 328 -7.84 20.98 2.09
C THR A 328 -7.80 19.93 1.00
N VAL A 329 -8.19 20.29 -0.22
CA VAL A 329 -8.05 19.44 -1.42
C VAL A 329 -7.11 20.10 -2.39
N LYS A 330 -6.13 19.36 -2.88
CA LYS A 330 -5.23 19.80 -3.97
C LYS A 330 -5.18 18.73 -5.05
N ILE A 331 -5.62 19.10 -6.25
CA ILE A 331 -5.47 18.28 -7.45
C ILE A 331 -4.17 18.66 -8.16
N LEU A 332 -3.33 17.68 -8.44
CA LEU A 332 -2.03 17.86 -9.09
C LEU A 332 -2.17 17.60 -10.58
N ALA A 333 -1.92 18.62 -11.39
CA ALA A 333 -2.01 18.54 -12.83
C ALA A 333 -0.95 17.59 -13.41
N ASP A 334 -1.36 16.80 -14.41
CA ASP A 334 -0.52 15.81 -15.08
C ASP A 334 0.12 14.76 -14.15
N HIS A 335 -0.49 14.45 -13.00
CA HIS A 335 -0.02 13.38 -12.10
C HIS A 335 -0.93 12.16 -12.17
N ASN A 336 -0.32 10.98 -12.23
CA ASN A 336 -1.02 9.69 -12.19
C ASN A 336 -1.18 9.16 -10.75
N HIS A 337 -1.71 7.95 -10.60
CA HIS A 337 -1.92 7.30 -9.30
C HIS A 337 -0.64 7.16 -8.44
N LEU A 338 0.51 7.02 -9.05
CA LEU A 338 1.81 6.96 -8.38
C LEU A 338 2.43 8.36 -8.16
N PHE A 339 1.68 9.42 -8.41
CA PHE A 339 2.18 10.81 -8.33
C PHE A 339 3.40 11.10 -9.22
N LEU A 340 3.53 10.35 -10.30
CA LEU A 340 4.49 10.63 -11.37
C LEU A 340 3.83 11.51 -12.44
N LYS A 341 4.59 12.43 -13.03
CA LYS A 341 4.08 13.24 -14.14
C LYS A 341 3.79 12.36 -15.35
N ASP A 342 2.54 12.38 -15.78
CA ASP A 342 2.01 11.56 -16.85
C ASP A 342 0.92 12.33 -17.62
N LYS A 343 1.27 12.88 -18.76
CA LYS A 343 0.35 13.70 -19.57
C LYS A 343 -0.84 12.93 -20.17
N ASP A 344 -0.78 11.62 -20.23
CA ASP A 344 -1.73 10.79 -20.96
C ASP A 344 -2.69 10.01 -20.04
N GLY A 345 -2.30 9.73 -18.79
CA GLY A 345 -3.15 9.05 -17.80
C GLY A 345 -3.53 7.60 -18.14
N ARG A 346 -3.03 7.03 -19.23
CA ARG A 346 -3.35 5.66 -19.63
C ARG A 346 -2.53 4.66 -18.83
N PHE A 347 -3.21 3.80 -18.09
CA PHE A 347 -2.53 2.74 -17.35
C PHE A 347 -2.25 1.53 -18.23
N THR A 348 -0.98 1.30 -18.57
CA THR A 348 -0.50 -0.02 -19.00
C THR A 348 0.80 -0.32 -18.29
N ASN A 349 1.00 -1.56 -17.82
CA ASN A 349 2.24 -1.96 -17.14
C ASN A 349 3.50 -1.56 -17.92
N LYS A 350 3.48 -1.75 -19.25
CA LYS A 350 4.60 -1.38 -20.14
C LYS A 350 4.89 0.11 -20.10
N ARG A 351 3.84 0.95 -20.07
CA ARG A 351 3.97 2.39 -20.01
C ARG A 351 4.49 2.87 -18.66
N TYR A 352 3.97 2.34 -17.56
CA TYR A 352 4.48 2.66 -16.23
C TYR A 352 5.95 2.29 -16.08
N LEU A 353 6.36 1.13 -16.55
CA LEU A 353 7.76 0.74 -16.56
C LEU A 353 8.60 1.73 -17.34
N LYS A 354 8.16 2.14 -18.53
CA LYS A 354 8.84 3.14 -19.36
C LYS A 354 8.90 4.51 -18.66
N LEU A 355 7.81 4.92 -18.01
CA LEU A 355 7.79 6.18 -17.25
C LEU A 355 8.81 6.15 -16.12
N LEU A 356 8.89 5.04 -15.38
CA LEU A 356 9.82 4.84 -14.28
C LEU A 356 11.29 4.68 -14.71
N GLU A 357 11.55 4.32 -15.98
CA GLU A 357 12.89 4.38 -16.57
C GLU A 357 13.38 5.82 -16.70
N HIS A 358 12.48 6.78 -16.95
CA HIS A 358 12.81 8.19 -17.18
C HIS A 358 12.64 9.05 -15.93
N THR A 359 11.77 8.66 -15.00
CA THR A 359 11.58 9.38 -13.74
C THR A 359 11.29 8.41 -12.59
N ASN A 360 12.05 8.55 -11.54
CA ASN A 360 11.86 7.82 -10.28
C ASN A 360 11.69 8.78 -9.09
N ARG A 361 11.41 10.05 -9.39
CA ARG A 361 11.33 11.12 -8.40
C ARG A 361 9.92 11.70 -8.36
N LEU A 362 9.42 11.91 -7.15
CA LEU A 362 8.25 12.73 -6.89
C LEU A 362 8.54 14.19 -7.30
N SER A 363 7.50 14.88 -7.76
CA SER A 363 7.65 16.30 -8.11
C SER A 363 7.96 17.14 -6.88
N ASP A 364 8.76 18.19 -7.06
CA ASP A 364 9.07 19.13 -5.98
C ASP A 364 7.79 19.81 -5.47
N GLU A 365 6.82 20.06 -6.35
CA GLU A 365 5.49 20.57 -5.96
C GLU A 365 4.79 19.67 -4.95
N LEU A 366 4.77 18.36 -5.19
CA LEU A 366 4.15 17.38 -4.28
C LEU A 366 4.88 17.35 -2.94
N LEU A 367 6.21 17.21 -2.96
CA LEU A 367 7.03 17.14 -1.74
C LEU A 367 6.92 18.39 -0.90
N THR A 368 6.96 19.57 -1.54
CA THR A 368 6.78 20.86 -0.87
C THR A 368 5.38 20.97 -0.28
N THR A 369 4.33 20.60 -1.05
CA THR A 369 2.95 20.65 -0.57
C THR A 369 2.76 19.78 0.69
N ILE A 370 3.26 18.55 0.68
CA ILE A 370 3.16 17.64 1.83
C ILE A 370 3.93 18.24 3.02
N SER A 371 5.17 18.64 2.81
CA SER A 371 6.03 19.08 3.90
C SER A 371 5.59 20.43 4.50
N ASP A 372 5.14 21.38 3.70
CA ASP A 372 4.62 22.65 4.21
C ASP A 372 3.35 22.45 5.02
N TRP A 373 2.43 21.62 4.50
CA TRP A 373 1.17 21.37 5.17
C TRP A 373 1.36 20.60 6.48
N ILE A 374 2.18 19.53 6.48
CA ILE A 374 2.50 18.77 7.69
C ILE A 374 3.21 19.66 8.70
N TYR A 375 4.18 20.48 8.27
CA TYR A 375 4.89 21.39 9.16
C TYR A 375 3.93 22.38 9.85
N SER A 376 3.00 22.98 9.11
CA SER A 376 2.03 23.93 9.66
C SER A 376 1.03 23.31 10.66
N HIS A 377 0.79 21.99 10.62
CA HIS A 377 -0.17 21.33 11.48
C HIS A 377 0.44 20.51 12.63
N LEU A 378 1.73 20.17 12.52
CA LEU A 378 2.42 19.38 13.55
C LEU A 378 3.56 20.13 14.24
N ALA A 379 4.23 21.10 13.56
CA ALA A 379 5.44 21.72 14.09
C ALA A 379 5.25 23.20 14.49
N SER A 380 4.14 23.81 14.10
CA SER A 380 3.78 25.20 14.48
C SER A 380 3.19 25.28 15.88
#